data_d2fe2c027cd6eb6a46dc227ed3d2db4c
#
_entry.id   d2fe2c027cd6eb6a46dc227ed3d2db4c
#
_cell.length_a   1.000
_cell.length_b   1.000
_cell.length_c   1.000
_cell.angle_alpha   90.00
_cell.angle_beta   90.00
_cell.angle_gamma   90.00
#
_symmetry.space_group_name_H-M   'P 1'
#
loop_
_entity.id
_entity.type
_entity.pdbx_description
1 polymer ?
#
loop_
_entity_poly.entity_id
_entity_poly.type
_entity_poly.pdbx_seq_one_letter_code
_entity_poly.pdbx_strand_id
1 'polypeptide(L)'
;MPLNKAIMTQIREAARLIIDSKYVTALTGAGVSVESGIRPFRGPGGIWTERGEPPMDGYKRFEEDPKQYWEETLNPDRRSGFGDSITAARPNSVHLAFAELETMGILKSLITQNIDNLHTKAGSRKVLEIHG
;
A
#
# COMPACT_ATOMS: atom_id res chain seq x y z
N MET A 1 -25.03 -6.73 1.36
CA MET A 1 -25.87 -5.56 1.66
C MET A 1 -25.88 -4.65 0.44
N PRO A 2 -27.02 -4.22 -0.11
CA PRO A 2 -27.01 -3.27 -1.22
C PRO A 2 -26.41 -1.94 -0.75
N LEU A 3 -25.52 -1.37 -1.59
CA LEU A 3 -24.93 -0.07 -1.30
C LEU A 3 -26.02 1.01 -1.21
N ASN A 4 -25.89 1.93 -0.24
CA ASN A 4 -26.80 3.06 -0.08
C ASN A 4 -26.84 3.90 -1.36
N LYS A 5 -28.04 4.37 -1.74
CA LYS A 5 -28.28 5.18 -2.96
C LYS A 5 -27.33 6.41 -3.02
N ALA A 6 -27.04 7.04 -1.89
CA ALA A 6 -26.11 8.18 -1.83
C ALA A 6 -24.67 7.77 -2.19
N ILE A 7 -24.19 6.63 -1.67
CA ILE A 7 -22.87 6.08 -1.98
C ILE A 7 -22.76 5.74 -3.47
N MET A 8 -23.80 5.12 -4.03
CA MET A 8 -23.84 4.81 -5.49
C MET A 8 -23.77 6.06 -6.36
N THR A 9 -24.38 7.16 -5.92
CA THR A 9 -24.30 8.44 -6.64
C THR A 9 -22.89 9.00 -6.61
N GLN A 10 -22.23 8.98 -5.45
CA GLN A 10 -20.84 9.43 -5.29
C GLN A 10 -19.86 8.58 -6.10
N ILE A 11 -20.05 7.26 -6.13
CA ILE A 11 -19.23 6.34 -6.96
C ILE A 11 -19.38 6.68 -8.45
N ARG A 12 -20.58 6.93 -8.93
CA ARG A 12 -20.82 7.31 -10.34
C ARG A 12 -20.19 8.65 -10.69
N GLU A 13 -20.24 9.61 -9.79
CA GLU A 13 -19.61 10.92 -9.97
C GLU A 13 -18.08 10.78 -10.04
N ALA A 14 -17.48 10.03 -9.11
CA ALA A 14 -16.04 9.74 -9.13
C ALA A 14 -15.62 9.02 -10.42
N ALA A 15 -16.39 8.00 -10.85
CA ALA A 15 -16.13 7.27 -12.09
C ALA A 15 -16.17 8.20 -13.31
N ARG A 16 -17.14 9.14 -13.37
CA ARG A 16 -17.24 10.12 -14.45
C ARG A 16 -16.01 11.04 -14.48
N LEU A 17 -15.58 11.58 -13.32
CA LEU A 17 -14.38 12.40 -13.23
C LEU A 17 -13.13 11.67 -13.73
N ILE A 18 -13.00 10.39 -13.39
CA ILE A 18 -11.90 9.53 -13.86
C ILE A 18 -11.95 9.36 -15.39
N ILE A 19 -13.13 9.04 -15.96
CA ILE A 19 -13.30 8.80 -17.39
C ILE A 19 -13.07 10.07 -18.21
N ASP A 20 -13.55 11.22 -17.71
CA ASP A 20 -13.43 12.52 -18.40
C ASP A 20 -12.01 13.12 -18.27
N SER A 21 -11.16 12.54 -17.43
CA SER A 21 -9.80 13.02 -17.23
C SER A 21 -8.88 12.62 -18.39
N LYS A 22 -8.05 13.55 -18.85
CA LYS A 22 -7.05 13.31 -19.90
C LYS A 22 -5.87 12.46 -19.43
N TYR A 23 -5.55 12.55 -18.15
CA TYR A 23 -4.42 11.87 -17.54
C TYR A 23 -4.74 11.50 -16.09
N VAL A 24 -4.85 10.22 -15.80
CA VAL A 24 -5.15 9.70 -14.47
C VAL A 24 -3.89 9.08 -13.87
N THR A 25 -3.52 9.52 -12.68
CA THR A 25 -2.47 8.93 -11.86
C THR A 25 -3.06 8.55 -10.52
N ALA A 26 -2.70 7.38 -9.99
CA ALA A 26 -3.07 6.95 -8.67
C ALA A 26 -1.88 7.10 -7.70
N LEU A 27 -2.16 7.53 -6.45
CA LEU A 27 -1.23 7.46 -5.33
C LEU A 27 -1.84 6.58 -4.25
N THR A 28 -1.14 5.51 -3.86
CA THR A 28 -1.62 4.55 -2.87
C THR A 28 -0.68 4.44 -1.66
N GLY A 29 -1.22 4.01 -0.54
CA GLY A 29 -0.50 3.76 0.71
C GLY A 29 -1.05 2.53 1.42
N ALA A 30 -0.65 2.29 2.67
CA ALA A 30 -0.96 1.08 3.43
C ALA A 30 -2.46 0.74 3.51
N GLY A 31 -3.34 1.74 3.44
CA GLY A 31 -4.79 1.54 3.47
C GLY A 31 -5.33 0.64 2.38
N VAL A 32 -4.74 0.64 1.18
CA VAL A 32 -5.17 -0.19 0.06
C VAL A 32 -4.93 -1.68 0.30
N SER A 33 -3.98 -2.04 1.17
CA SER A 33 -3.58 -3.42 1.45
C SER A 33 -4.20 -4.01 2.72
N VAL A 34 -5.05 -3.25 3.42
CA VAL A 34 -5.71 -3.71 4.65
C VAL A 34 -6.60 -4.93 4.39
N GLU A 35 -7.38 -4.91 3.32
CA GLU A 35 -8.22 -6.04 2.92
C GLU A 35 -7.41 -7.25 2.43
N SER A 36 -6.12 -7.09 2.19
CA SER A 36 -5.18 -8.18 1.89
C SER A 36 -4.58 -8.81 3.15
N GLY A 37 -4.98 -8.35 4.35
CA GLY A 37 -4.49 -8.83 5.64
C GLY A 37 -3.22 -8.14 6.14
N ILE A 38 -2.77 -7.07 5.48
CA ILE A 38 -1.62 -6.27 5.94
C ILE A 38 -2.14 -5.16 6.85
N ARG A 39 -1.64 -5.13 8.09
CA ARG A 39 -2.04 -4.10 9.05
C ARG A 39 -1.57 -2.70 8.59
N PRO A 40 -2.43 -1.67 8.68
CA PRO A 40 -2.01 -0.31 8.39
C PRO A 40 -1.07 0.22 9.48
N PHE A 41 -0.35 1.30 9.21
CA PHE A 41 0.49 1.94 10.23
C PHE A 41 -0.35 2.74 11.24
N ARG A 42 -1.34 3.48 10.76
CA ARG A 42 -2.20 4.37 11.57
C ARG A 42 -3.68 4.02 11.36
N GLY A 43 -4.53 4.53 12.24
CA GLY A 43 -5.97 4.30 12.22
C GLY A 43 -6.39 3.03 12.97
N PRO A 44 -7.64 2.58 12.80
CA PRO A 44 -8.15 1.40 13.50
C PRO A 44 -7.31 0.15 13.18
N GLY A 45 -6.80 -0.53 14.21
CA GLY A 45 -5.92 -1.70 14.08
C GLY A 45 -4.50 -1.39 13.59
N GLY A 46 -4.12 -0.11 13.51
CA GLY A 46 -2.80 0.33 13.03
C GLY A 46 -1.68 -0.02 14.00
N ILE A 47 -0.54 -0.44 13.47
CA ILE A 47 0.63 -0.86 14.27
C ILE A 47 1.12 0.29 15.16
N TRP A 48 1.24 1.49 14.61
CA TRP A 48 1.70 2.66 15.35
C TRP A 48 0.63 3.25 16.28
N THR A 49 -0.65 3.02 15.97
CA THR A 49 -1.75 3.38 16.86
C THR A 49 -1.68 2.56 18.15
N GLU A 50 -1.29 1.29 18.07
CA GLU A 50 -1.20 0.39 19.23
C GLU A 50 0.14 0.48 19.97
N ARG A 51 1.25 0.63 19.24
CA ARG A 51 2.61 0.51 19.79
C ARG A 51 3.38 1.82 19.88
N GLY A 52 2.80 2.93 19.38
CA GLY A 52 3.51 4.18 19.15
C GLY A 52 4.29 4.19 17.84
N GLU A 53 4.60 5.38 17.35
CA GLU A 53 5.44 5.54 16.16
C GLU A 53 6.90 5.21 16.52
N PRO A 54 7.62 4.44 15.68
CA PRO A 54 9.04 4.20 15.90
C PRO A 54 9.83 5.51 15.77
N PRO A 55 10.95 5.65 16.47
CA PRO A 55 11.84 6.78 16.26
C PRO A 55 12.29 6.81 14.79
N MET A 56 12.28 8.00 14.18
CA MET A 56 12.68 8.23 12.78
C MET A 56 14.21 8.41 12.67
N ASP A 57 14.96 7.59 13.39
CA ASP A 57 16.41 7.64 13.52
C ASP A 57 17.14 6.48 12.83
N GLY A 58 16.41 5.65 12.07
CA GLY A 58 16.96 4.44 11.46
C GLY A 58 18.19 4.69 10.59
N TYR A 59 18.18 5.77 9.79
CA TYR A 59 19.32 6.13 8.96
C TYR A 59 20.52 6.56 9.81
N LYS A 60 20.30 7.37 10.84
CA LYS A 60 21.35 7.80 11.77
C LYS A 60 22.01 6.61 12.48
N ARG A 61 21.21 5.69 13.00
CA ARG A 61 21.69 4.45 13.63
C ARG A 61 22.48 3.58 12.66
N PHE A 62 22.05 3.52 11.41
CA PHE A 62 22.81 2.82 10.38
C PHE A 62 24.16 3.48 10.12
N GLU A 63 24.25 4.82 10.04
CA GLU A 63 25.52 5.52 9.85
C GLU A 63 26.46 5.37 11.06
N GLU A 64 25.93 5.36 12.28
CA GLU A 64 26.72 5.22 13.52
C GLU A 64 27.33 3.83 13.68
N ASP A 65 26.56 2.76 13.42
CA ASP A 65 27.03 1.37 13.44
C ASP A 65 26.25 0.49 12.47
N PRO A 66 26.69 0.39 11.19
CA PRO A 66 26.03 -0.43 10.18
C PRO A 66 25.95 -1.92 10.57
N LYS A 67 26.96 -2.44 11.27
CA LYS A 67 27.00 -3.83 11.68
C LYS A 67 25.93 -4.13 12.71
N GLN A 68 25.87 -3.35 13.77
CA GLN A 68 24.85 -3.49 14.81
C GLN A 68 23.44 -3.32 14.24
N TYR A 69 23.24 -2.33 13.37
CA TYR A 69 21.97 -2.10 12.70
C TYR A 69 21.46 -3.34 11.95
N TRP A 70 22.34 -4.00 11.19
CA TRP A 70 21.96 -5.20 10.46
C TRP A 70 21.77 -6.42 11.35
N GLU A 71 22.59 -6.60 12.37
CA GLU A 71 22.43 -7.67 13.37
C GLU A 71 21.07 -7.56 14.06
N GLU A 72 20.66 -6.36 14.45
CA GLU A 72 19.34 -6.10 15.05
C GLU A 72 18.19 -6.30 14.05
N THR A 73 18.35 -5.81 12.84
CA THR A 73 17.30 -5.88 11.79
C THR A 73 17.07 -7.32 11.32
N LEU A 74 18.11 -8.12 11.22
CA LEU A 74 18.05 -9.50 10.78
C LEU A 74 17.73 -10.50 11.90
N ASN A 75 17.71 -10.05 13.16
CA ASN A 75 17.43 -10.92 14.30
C ASN A 75 16.01 -11.50 14.20
N PRO A 76 15.86 -12.85 14.10
CA PRO A 76 14.56 -13.50 13.97
C PRO A 76 13.61 -13.21 15.14
N ASP A 77 14.15 -13.04 16.35
CA ASP A 77 13.36 -12.80 17.56
C ASP A 77 12.73 -11.39 17.58
N ARG A 78 13.24 -10.46 16.76
CA ARG A 78 12.73 -9.11 16.59
C ARG A 78 11.77 -8.98 15.40
N ARG A 79 11.59 -10.04 14.61
CA ARG A 79 10.66 -10.01 13.46
C ARG A 79 9.24 -9.81 13.98
N SER A 80 8.63 -8.72 13.61
CA SER A 80 7.30 -8.30 14.09
C SER A 80 6.13 -9.07 13.45
N GLY A 81 6.38 -10.14 12.70
CA GLY A 81 5.35 -10.81 11.87
C GLY A 81 4.84 -9.97 10.70
N PHE A 82 5.30 -8.72 10.57
CA PHE A 82 4.91 -7.83 9.48
C PHE A 82 5.43 -8.34 8.13
N GLY A 83 6.68 -8.81 8.08
CA GLY A 83 7.25 -9.41 6.88
C GLY A 83 6.48 -10.66 6.43
N ASP A 84 6.07 -11.50 7.37
CA ASP A 84 5.29 -12.71 7.08
C ASP A 84 3.91 -12.36 6.53
N SER A 85 3.25 -11.32 7.06
CA SER A 85 1.96 -10.85 6.55
C SER A 85 2.08 -10.31 5.12
N ILE A 86 3.16 -9.60 4.77
CA ILE A 86 3.43 -9.13 3.41
C ILE A 86 3.64 -10.32 2.46
N THR A 87 4.42 -11.32 2.88
CA THR A 87 4.74 -12.49 2.05
C THR A 87 3.50 -13.33 1.76
N ALA A 88 2.61 -13.49 2.74
CA ALA A 88 1.39 -14.25 2.62
C ALA A 88 0.27 -13.51 1.87
N ALA A 89 0.33 -12.18 1.79
CA ALA A 89 -0.72 -11.34 1.23
C ALA A 89 -0.97 -11.61 -0.26
N ARG A 90 -2.24 -11.50 -0.64
CA ARG A 90 -2.70 -11.60 -2.02
C ARG A 90 -3.36 -10.28 -2.44
N PRO A 91 -3.30 -9.90 -3.73
CA PRO A 91 -4.04 -8.77 -4.23
C PRO A 91 -5.52 -8.85 -3.88
N ASN A 92 -6.11 -7.75 -3.45
CA ASN A 92 -7.55 -7.61 -3.24
C ASN A 92 -8.22 -6.91 -4.44
N SER A 93 -9.54 -6.71 -4.35
CA SER A 93 -10.34 -6.12 -5.42
C SER A 93 -9.85 -4.73 -5.86
N VAL A 94 -9.28 -3.93 -4.96
CA VAL A 94 -8.76 -2.59 -5.29
C VAL A 94 -7.51 -2.69 -6.16
N HIS A 95 -6.59 -3.61 -5.84
CA HIS A 95 -5.40 -3.83 -6.66
C HIS A 95 -5.76 -4.30 -8.08
N LEU A 96 -6.74 -5.22 -8.18
CA LEU A 96 -7.24 -5.71 -9.47
C LEU A 96 -7.91 -4.61 -10.28
N ALA A 97 -8.70 -3.74 -9.63
CA ALA A 97 -9.35 -2.61 -10.29
C ALA A 97 -8.33 -1.61 -10.88
N PHE A 98 -7.22 -1.34 -10.17
CA PHE A 98 -6.16 -0.48 -10.72
C PHE A 98 -5.49 -1.11 -11.95
N ALA A 99 -5.22 -2.42 -11.93
CA ALA A 99 -4.66 -3.13 -13.08
C ALA A 99 -5.63 -3.12 -14.28
N GLU A 100 -6.92 -3.24 -14.03
CA GLU A 100 -7.95 -3.14 -15.06
C GLU A 100 -8.03 -1.73 -15.66
N LEU A 101 -8.05 -0.67 -14.85
CA LEU A 101 -8.02 0.72 -15.31
C LEU A 101 -6.76 1.02 -16.13
N GLU A 102 -5.61 0.44 -15.79
CA GLU A 102 -4.39 0.54 -16.59
C GLU A 102 -4.56 -0.18 -17.95
N THR A 103 -5.13 -1.39 -17.94
CA THR A 103 -5.40 -2.17 -19.17
C THR A 103 -6.38 -1.45 -20.08
N MET A 104 -7.39 -0.77 -19.53
CA MET A 104 -8.32 0.08 -20.27
C MET A 104 -7.67 1.36 -20.82
N GLY A 105 -6.41 1.64 -20.45
CA GLY A 105 -5.70 2.85 -20.85
C GLY A 105 -6.16 4.12 -20.12
N ILE A 106 -6.99 4.00 -19.08
CA ILE A 106 -7.46 5.11 -18.25
C ILE A 106 -6.37 5.52 -17.28
N LEU A 107 -5.88 4.59 -16.44
CA LEU A 107 -4.79 4.84 -15.51
C LEU A 107 -3.45 4.86 -16.26
N LYS A 108 -2.71 5.95 -16.15
CA LYS A 108 -1.44 6.16 -16.86
C LYS A 108 -0.22 5.79 -16.03
N SER A 109 -0.30 5.95 -14.71
CA SER A 109 0.74 5.56 -13.76
C SER A 109 0.13 5.32 -12.38
N LEU A 110 0.78 4.45 -11.61
CA LEU A 110 0.44 4.17 -10.24
C LEU A 110 1.69 4.41 -9.38
N ILE A 111 1.57 5.29 -8.41
CA ILE A 111 2.62 5.60 -7.44
C ILE A 111 2.20 4.95 -6.12
N THR A 112 3.08 4.19 -5.50
CA THR A 112 2.76 3.55 -4.21
C THR A 112 3.85 3.79 -3.17
N GLN A 113 3.43 4.03 -1.93
CA GLN A 113 4.28 4.02 -0.74
C GLN A 113 4.52 2.61 -0.21
N ASN A 114 3.76 1.61 -0.72
CA ASN A 114 3.81 0.25 -0.22
C ASN A 114 4.99 -0.52 -0.81
N ILE A 115 5.53 -1.43 0.00
CA ILE A 115 6.63 -2.35 -0.35
C ILE A 115 6.13 -3.80 -0.50
N ASP A 116 4.80 -4.00 -0.58
CA ASP A 116 4.16 -5.33 -0.56
C ASP A 116 4.07 -6.00 -1.94
N ASN A 117 4.39 -5.26 -3.00
CA ASN A 117 4.36 -5.70 -4.39
C ASN A 117 2.96 -6.16 -4.88
N LEU A 118 1.87 -5.81 -4.17
CA LEU A 118 0.54 -6.31 -4.50
C LEU A 118 -0.02 -5.71 -5.79
N HIS A 119 0.31 -4.46 -6.13
CA HIS A 119 -0.09 -3.87 -7.40
C HIS A 119 0.51 -4.61 -8.60
N THR A 120 1.80 -4.93 -8.54
CA THR A 120 2.49 -5.72 -9.59
C THR A 120 1.94 -7.15 -9.66
N LYS A 121 1.71 -7.80 -8.50
CA LYS A 121 1.08 -9.12 -8.44
C LYS A 121 -0.35 -9.12 -9.00
N ALA A 122 -1.07 -7.99 -8.95
CA ALA A 122 -2.40 -7.82 -9.54
C ALA A 122 -2.37 -7.64 -11.07
N GLY A 123 -1.20 -7.35 -11.64
CA GLY A 123 -1.02 -7.14 -13.08
C GLY A 123 -0.75 -5.70 -13.50
N SER A 124 -0.65 -4.74 -12.56
CA SER A 124 -0.20 -3.38 -12.88
C SER A 124 1.25 -3.39 -13.37
N ARG A 125 1.55 -2.65 -14.43
CA ARG A 125 2.86 -2.62 -15.11
C ARG A 125 3.62 -1.31 -14.89
N LYS A 126 2.88 -0.21 -14.70
CA LYS A 126 3.45 1.15 -14.53
C LYS A 126 3.37 1.56 -13.06
N VAL A 127 4.04 0.80 -12.20
CA VAL A 127 4.10 1.02 -10.75
C VAL A 127 5.41 1.71 -10.40
N LEU A 128 5.32 2.80 -9.64
CA LEU A 128 6.46 3.53 -9.08
C LEU A 128 6.44 3.34 -7.56
N GLU A 129 7.36 2.55 -7.05
CA GLU A 129 7.53 2.29 -5.62
C GLU A 129 8.47 3.35 -5.04
N ILE A 130 7.95 4.28 -4.23
CA ILE A 130 8.74 5.43 -3.75
C ILE A 130 9.48 5.19 -2.44
N HIS A 131 9.29 4.04 -1.84
CA HIS A 131 10.02 3.59 -0.64
C HIS A 131 10.93 2.38 -0.89
N GLY A 132 11.11 1.98 -2.16
CA GLY A 132 12.02 0.91 -2.60
C GLY A 132 11.40 -0.45 -2.68
#